data_7677ec0f06deea52227a95159f7e9d87
#
_entry.id   7677ec0f06deea52227a95159f7e9d87
#
_cell.length_a   1.000
_cell.length_b   1.000
_cell.length_c   1.000
_cell.angle_alpha   90.00
_cell.angle_beta   90.00
_cell.angle_gamma   90.00
#
_symmetry.space_group_name_H-M   'P 1'
#
loop_
_entity.id
_entity.type
_entity.pdbx_description
1 polymer ?
#
loop_
_entity_poly.entity_id
_entity_poly.type
_entity_poly.pdbx_seq_one_letter_code
_entity_poly.pdbx_strand_id
1 'polypeptide(L)'
;MRLAEFGTVYRFEQTGELNGMTRVRGFTQDDAHLFITPEQVESELRANIELVLFIFKTLGLTDYRVRLGFRDPASDKYVGSDAAWSKAQEAIQRVAESMGLPQLQIEPGEAAFYGPKVETKAELIAQQTDQ
;
A
#
# COMPACT_ATOMS: atom_id res chain seq x y z
N MET A 1 -11.32 -4.60 15.53
CA MET A 1 -11.51 -6.00 15.05
C MET A 1 -10.60 -6.19 13.85
N ARG A 2 -9.87 -7.30 13.77
CA ARG A 2 -8.97 -7.65 12.66
C ARG A 2 -9.51 -8.92 11.99
N LEU A 3 -9.76 -8.84 10.69
CA LEU A 3 -10.23 -9.96 9.87
C LEU A 3 -9.19 -10.21 8.79
N ALA A 4 -8.80 -11.45 8.56
CA ALA A 4 -7.87 -11.86 7.53
C ALA A 4 -8.31 -13.16 6.87
N GLU A 5 -8.01 -13.31 5.60
CA GLU A 5 -8.27 -14.51 4.83
C GLU A 5 -7.23 -14.72 3.73
N PHE A 6 -7.05 -15.95 3.31
CA PHE A 6 -6.44 -16.29 2.03
C PHE A 6 -7.56 -16.48 1.02
N GLY A 7 -7.94 -15.39 0.34
CA GLY A 7 -9.09 -15.33 -0.54
C GLY A 7 -8.72 -15.33 -2.02
N THR A 8 -9.43 -16.10 -2.83
CA THR A 8 -9.31 -16.00 -4.28
C THR A 8 -10.19 -14.88 -4.78
N VAL A 9 -9.58 -13.90 -5.45
CA VAL A 9 -10.26 -12.72 -5.99
C VAL A 9 -10.20 -12.69 -7.50
N TYR A 10 -11.26 -12.15 -8.12
CA TYR A 10 -11.38 -12.06 -9.56
C TYR A 10 -11.66 -10.62 -9.99
N ARG A 11 -11.11 -10.25 -11.11
CA ARG A 11 -11.35 -8.95 -11.73
C ARG A 11 -11.58 -9.13 -13.23
N PHE A 12 -12.59 -8.49 -13.77
CA PHE A 12 -12.76 -8.39 -15.21
C PHE A 12 -11.78 -7.36 -15.75
N GLU A 13 -10.72 -7.85 -16.38
CA GLU A 13 -9.73 -7.01 -17.04
C GLU A 13 -10.05 -6.92 -18.53
N GLN A 14 -9.89 -5.73 -19.10
CA GLN A 14 -10.14 -5.52 -20.52
C GLN A 14 -9.07 -6.24 -21.37
N THR A 15 -9.44 -6.54 -22.62
CA THR A 15 -8.50 -7.13 -23.58
C THR A 15 -7.35 -6.15 -23.84
N GLY A 16 -6.11 -6.65 -23.71
CA GLY A 16 -4.89 -5.85 -23.85
C GLY A 16 -4.30 -5.31 -22.54
N GLU A 17 -5.02 -5.39 -21.42
CA GLU A 17 -4.50 -5.00 -20.11
C GLU A 17 -3.74 -6.12 -19.38
N LEU A 18 -3.95 -7.37 -19.79
CA LEU A 18 -3.27 -8.52 -19.20
C LEU A 18 -1.78 -8.52 -19.53
N ASN A 19 -0.94 -8.72 -18.53
CA ASN A 19 0.51 -8.70 -18.71
C ASN A 19 1.21 -9.77 -17.85
N GLY A 20 1.40 -10.94 -18.41
CA GLY A 20 2.09 -12.05 -17.77
C GLY A 20 1.54 -12.35 -16.38
N MET A 21 2.42 -12.42 -15.38
CA MET A 21 2.03 -12.59 -13.98
C MET A 21 1.75 -11.27 -13.24
N THR A 22 1.99 -10.12 -13.86
CA THR A 22 1.85 -8.82 -13.19
C THR A 22 0.45 -8.26 -13.21
N ARG A 23 -0.37 -8.67 -14.20
CA ARG A 23 -1.78 -8.30 -14.29
C ARG A 23 -2.60 -9.48 -14.79
N VAL A 24 -3.35 -10.07 -13.89
CA VAL A 24 -4.12 -11.30 -14.10
C VAL A 24 -5.60 -11.08 -13.77
N ARG A 25 -6.47 -11.97 -14.25
CA ARG A 25 -7.92 -11.92 -13.97
C ARG A 25 -8.31 -12.52 -12.63
N GLY A 26 -7.44 -13.29 -12.02
CA GLY A 26 -7.71 -13.92 -10.72
C GLY A 26 -6.42 -14.39 -10.07
N PHE A 27 -6.37 -14.28 -8.76
CA PHE A 27 -5.27 -14.78 -7.93
C PHE A 27 -5.74 -14.89 -6.48
N THR A 28 -4.99 -15.61 -5.67
CA THR A 28 -5.23 -15.68 -4.23
C THR A 28 -4.46 -14.58 -3.54
N GLN A 29 -5.15 -13.82 -2.70
CA GLN A 29 -4.55 -12.79 -1.85
C GLN A 29 -4.50 -13.24 -0.41
N ASP A 30 -3.44 -12.86 0.28
CA ASP A 30 -3.39 -12.71 1.72
C ASP A 30 -3.93 -11.31 2.04
N ASP A 31 -5.18 -11.23 2.42
CA ASP A 31 -5.90 -9.97 2.60
C ASP A 31 -6.40 -9.81 4.03
N ALA A 32 -6.39 -8.58 4.52
CA ALA A 32 -6.84 -8.26 5.86
C ALA A 32 -7.59 -6.93 5.92
N HIS A 33 -8.63 -6.90 6.75
CA HIS A 33 -9.41 -5.71 7.02
C HIS A 33 -9.40 -5.39 8.51
N LEU A 34 -9.00 -4.18 8.86
CA LEU A 34 -8.91 -3.71 10.23
C LEU A 34 -10.00 -2.68 10.51
N PHE A 35 -10.91 -2.99 11.41
CA PHE A 35 -11.95 -2.08 11.91
C PHE A 35 -11.47 -1.49 13.22
N ILE A 36 -11.07 -0.22 13.18
CA ILE A 36 -10.33 0.48 14.23
C ILE A 36 -10.96 1.83 14.53
N THR A 37 -10.68 2.38 15.72
CA THR A 37 -11.05 3.76 16.04
C THR A 37 -9.99 4.74 15.51
N PRO A 38 -10.32 6.04 15.37
CA PRO A 38 -9.34 7.04 14.92
C PRO A 38 -8.05 7.07 15.74
N GLU A 39 -8.14 6.80 17.05
CA GLU A 39 -6.99 6.80 17.96
C GLU A 39 -6.05 5.61 17.72
N GLN A 40 -6.56 4.54 17.12
CA GLN A 40 -5.79 3.34 16.82
C GLN A 40 -5.09 3.38 15.46
N VAL A 41 -5.40 4.35 14.61
CA VAL A 41 -4.89 4.41 13.22
C VAL A 41 -3.37 4.32 13.17
N GLU A 42 -2.68 5.16 13.93
CA GLU A 42 -1.20 5.22 13.87
C GLU A 42 -0.56 3.92 14.39
N SER A 43 -1.08 3.34 15.47
CA SER A 43 -0.54 2.10 16.03
C SER A 43 -0.79 0.88 15.13
N GLU A 44 -1.97 0.78 14.54
CA GLU A 44 -2.31 -0.31 13.62
C GLU A 44 -1.55 -0.18 12.29
N LEU A 45 -1.41 1.03 11.77
CA LEU A 45 -0.61 1.27 10.57
C LEU A 45 0.86 0.89 10.79
N ARG A 46 1.45 1.31 11.93
CA ARG A 46 2.81 0.92 12.31
C ARG A 46 2.97 -0.59 12.34
N ALA A 47 2.06 -1.31 13.02
CA ALA A 47 2.10 -2.76 13.12
C ALA A 47 2.01 -3.45 11.75
N ASN A 48 1.20 -2.90 10.83
CA ASN A 48 1.13 -3.43 9.46
C ASN A 48 2.43 -3.20 8.69
N ILE A 49 3.02 -2.02 8.78
CA ILE A 49 4.32 -1.75 8.12
C ILE A 49 5.41 -2.67 8.72
N GLU A 50 5.45 -2.85 10.03
CA GLU A 50 6.39 -3.76 10.69
C GLU A 50 6.23 -5.21 10.18
N LEU A 51 4.99 -5.66 9.97
CA LEU A 51 4.73 -6.98 9.37
C LEU A 51 5.27 -7.08 7.95
N VAL A 52 5.03 -6.07 7.11
CA VAL A 52 5.56 -6.04 5.74
C VAL A 52 7.09 -6.08 5.74
N LEU A 53 7.73 -5.29 6.60
CA LEU A 53 9.19 -5.27 6.73
C LEU A 53 9.76 -6.61 7.23
N PHE A 54 9.05 -7.25 8.15
CA PHE A 54 9.40 -8.60 8.61
C PHE A 54 9.35 -9.62 7.46
N ILE A 55 8.30 -9.58 6.62
CA ILE A 55 8.16 -10.45 5.45
C ILE A 55 9.29 -10.17 4.46
N PHE A 56 9.56 -8.91 4.12
CA PHE A 56 10.64 -8.53 3.21
C PHE A 56 11.99 -9.04 3.69
N LYS A 57 12.29 -8.84 4.96
CA LYS A 57 13.52 -9.35 5.58
C LYS A 57 13.61 -10.88 5.51
N THR A 58 12.51 -11.57 5.78
CA THR A 58 12.46 -13.05 5.75
C THR A 58 12.69 -13.59 4.35
N LEU A 59 12.18 -12.89 3.32
CA LEU A 59 12.36 -13.28 1.91
C LEU A 59 13.65 -12.73 1.29
N GLY A 60 14.48 -12.00 2.05
CA GLY A 60 15.71 -11.40 1.53
C GLY A 60 15.50 -10.22 0.59
N LEU A 61 14.32 -9.60 0.60
CA LEU A 61 14.00 -8.41 -0.18
C LEU A 61 14.53 -7.17 0.53
N THR A 62 15.76 -6.79 0.24
CA THR A 62 16.46 -5.68 0.93
C THR A 62 16.35 -4.35 0.21
N ASP A 63 16.07 -4.38 -1.09
CA ASP A 63 15.87 -3.19 -1.91
C ASP A 63 14.36 -2.98 -2.13
N TYR A 64 13.83 -1.96 -1.48
CA TYR A 64 12.43 -1.59 -1.58
C TYR A 64 12.26 -0.09 -1.36
N ARG A 65 11.20 0.45 -1.93
CA ARG A 65 10.79 1.84 -1.74
C ARG A 65 9.39 1.91 -1.16
N VAL A 66 9.11 3.01 -0.47
CA VAL A 66 7.82 3.27 0.14
C VAL A 66 7.20 4.51 -0.48
N ARG A 67 5.94 4.41 -0.91
CA ARG A 67 5.18 5.52 -1.47
C ARG A 67 3.95 5.79 -0.64
N LEU A 68 3.68 7.06 -0.40
CA LEU A 68 2.43 7.53 0.19
C LEU A 68 1.58 8.14 -0.94
N GLY A 69 0.50 7.47 -1.29
CA GLY A 69 -0.47 7.99 -2.26
C GLY A 69 -1.41 8.96 -1.57
N PHE A 70 -1.27 10.26 -1.87
CA PHE A 70 -2.14 11.31 -1.37
C PHE A 70 -3.17 11.70 -2.42
N ARG A 71 -4.28 12.31 -1.99
CA ARG A 71 -5.25 12.84 -2.94
C ARG A 71 -4.68 14.07 -3.67
N ASP A 72 -5.19 14.29 -4.87
CA ASP A 72 -5.07 15.56 -5.55
C ASP A 72 -6.28 16.43 -5.17
N PRO A 73 -6.10 17.55 -4.47
CA PRO A 73 -7.22 18.41 -4.05
C PRO A 73 -8.02 19.00 -5.22
N ALA A 74 -7.45 19.05 -6.42
CA ALA A 74 -8.13 19.56 -7.61
C ALA A 74 -9.03 18.51 -8.29
N SER A 75 -8.97 17.24 -7.86
CA SER A 75 -9.74 16.15 -8.45
C SER A 75 -11.00 15.85 -7.63
N ASP A 76 -12.12 15.69 -8.32
CA ASP A 76 -13.44 15.36 -7.77
C ASP A 76 -13.67 13.85 -7.56
N LYS A 77 -12.68 13.01 -7.91
CA LYS A 77 -12.79 11.54 -7.77
C LYS A 77 -12.82 11.04 -6.32
N TYR A 78 -12.45 11.88 -5.36
CA TYR A 78 -12.27 11.49 -3.97
C TYR A 78 -13.52 11.73 -3.14
N VAL A 79 -13.91 10.75 -2.32
CA VAL A 79 -15.07 10.86 -1.43
C VAL A 79 -14.65 11.21 -0.01
N GLY A 80 -15.52 11.91 0.71
CA GLY A 80 -15.29 12.32 2.10
C GLY A 80 -14.95 13.81 2.24
N SER A 81 -14.82 14.27 3.48
CA SER A 81 -14.51 15.67 3.78
C SER A 81 -13.00 15.95 3.72
N ASP A 82 -12.65 17.20 3.41
CA ASP A 82 -11.26 17.66 3.40
C ASP A 82 -10.56 17.44 4.73
N ALA A 83 -11.27 17.67 5.84
CA ALA A 83 -10.74 17.46 7.18
C ALA A 83 -10.39 15.99 7.45
N ALA A 84 -11.23 15.05 6.98
CA ALA A 84 -10.95 13.62 7.12
C ALA A 84 -9.71 13.21 6.31
N TRP A 85 -9.60 13.73 5.08
CA TRP A 85 -8.45 13.49 4.22
C TRP A 85 -7.16 14.02 4.82
N SER A 86 -7.14 15.29 5.28
CA SER A 86 -5.95 15.89 5.91
C SER A 86 -5.50 15.08 7.10
N LYS A 87 -6.44 14.73 8.00
CA LYS A 87 -6.14 13.94 9.19
C LYS A 87 -5.55 12.56 8.85
N ALA A 88 -6.12 11.89 7.86
CA ALA A 88 -5.65 10.56 7.44
C ALA A 88 -4.26 10.64 6.78
N GLN A 89 -4.03 11.59 5.88
CA GLN A 89 -2.74 11.79 5.21
C GLN A 89 -1.63 12.16 6.22
N GLU A 90 -1.92 13.08 7.15
CA GLU A 90 -0.99 13.43 8.23
C GLU A 90 -0.64 12.23 9.11
N ALA A 91 -1.62 11.37 9.43
CA ALA A 91 -1.37 10.18 10.25
C ALA A 91 -0.42 9.21 9.55
N ILE A 92 -0.66 8.87 8.26
CA ILE A 92 0.21 7.96 7.54
C ILE A 92 1.60 8.53 7.31
N GLN A 93 1.71 9.84 7.06
CA GLN A 93 2.99 10.52 6.89
C GLN A 93 3.80 10.48 8.19
N ARG A 94 3.22 10.87 9.33
CA ARG A 94 3.89 10.82 10.64
C ARG A 94 4.41 9.42 10.97
N VAL A 95 3.62 8.38 10.71
CA VAL A 95 4.05 7.00 10.96
C VAL A 95 5.23 6.65 10.05
N ALA A 96 5.13 6.90 8.74
CA ALA A 96 6.19 6.57 7.78
C ALA A 96 7.50 7.28 8.11
N GLU A 97 7.46 8.57 8.41
CA GLU A 97 8.62 9.37 8.80
C GLU A 97 9.24 8.87 10.10
N SER A 98 8.42 8.58 11.12
CA SER A 98 8.89 8.11 12.42
C SER A 98 9.54 6.72 12.38
N MET A 99 9.24 5.92 11.36
CA MET A 99 9.84 4.60 11.14
C MET A 99 11.15 4.66 10.34
N GLY A 100 11.52 5.83 9.79
CA GLY A 100 12.73 5.99 8.98
C GLY A 100 12.73 5.11 7.73
N LEU A 101 11.59 4.99 7.06
CA LEU A 101 11.43 4.12 5.90
C LEU A 101 12.31 4.58 4.74
N PRO A 102 12.97 3.65 4.03
CA PRO A 102 13.89 4.00 2.95
C PRO A 102 13.11 4.52 1.73
N GLN A 103 13.72 5.45 1.01
CA GLN A 103 13.22 5.98 -0.27
C GLN A 103 11.74 6.42 -0.20
N LEU A 104 11.35 7.04 0.94
CA LEU A 104 9.98 7.50 1.15
C LEU A 104 9.63 8.61 0.17
N GLN A 105 8.55 8.42 -0.60
CA GLN A 105 8.04 9.36 -1.59
C GLN A 105 6.56 9.65 -1.34
N ILE A 106 6.18 10.93 -1.49
CA ILE A 106 4.76 11.36 -1.44
C ILE A 106 4.33 11.63 -2.87
N GLU A 107 3.27 10.95 -3.32
CA GLU A 107 2.75 11.06 -4.68
C GLU A 107 1.31 11.59 -4.65
N PRO A 108 1.10 12.88 -4.98
CA PRO A 108 -0.24 13.45 -5.13
C PRO A 108 -0.99 12.80 -6.30
N GLY A 109 -2.29 12.57 -6.13
CA GLY A 109 -3.13 11.94 -7.16
C GLY A 109 -3.18 10.42 -7.11
N GLU A 110 -2.27 9.78 -6.38
CA GLU A 110 -2.13 8.32 -6.30
C GLU A 110 -2.94 7.66 -5.17
N ALA A 111 -3.69 8.42 -4.38
CA ALA A 111 -4.61 7.85 -3.39
C ALA A 111 -5.74 7.06 -4.05
N ALA A 112 -6.26 6.07 -3.32
CA ALA A 112 -7.53 5.47 -3.67
C ALA A 112 -8.67 6.49 -3.52
N PHE A 113 -9.77 6.35 -4.24
CA PHE A 113 -10.86 7.32 -4.18
C PHE A 113 -11.49 7.47 -2.79
N TYR A 114 -11.32 6.48 -1.93
CA TYR A 114 -11.89 6.41 -0.57
C TYR A 114 -10.88 6.69 0.54
N GLY A 115 -9.59 6.79 0.26
CA GLY A 115 -8.57 7.05 1.30
C GLY A 115 -7.14 7.09 0.79
N PRO A 116 -6.22 7.67 1.57
CA PRO A 116 -4.80 7.63 1.26
C PRO A 116 -4.26 6.21 1.40
N LYS A 117 -3.15 5.92 0.74
CA LYS A 117 -2.54 4.58 0.76
C LYS A 117 -1.04 4.63 1.03
N VAL A 118 -0.53 3.56 1.62
CA VAL A 118 0.90 3.27 1.72
C VAL A 118 1.20 2.09 0.81
N GLU A 119 2.12 2.26 -0.10
CA GLU A 119 2.61 1.20 -0.98
C GLU A 119 4.06 0.91 -0.70
N THR A 120 4.39 -0.36 -0.54
CA THR A 120 5.76 -0.85 -0.47
C THR A 120 6.05 -1.66 -1.72
N LYS A 121 7.08 -1.27 -2.48
CA LYS A 121 7.50 -2.00 -3.68
C LYS A 121 8.91 -2.52 -3.47
N ALA A 122 9.05 -3.84 -3.39
CA ALA A 122 10.35 -4.50 -3.47
C ALA A 122 10.73 -4.66 -4.95
N GLU A 123 11.92 -4.27 -5.32
CA GLU A 123 12.48 -4.55 -6.64
C GLU A 123 13.20 -5.90 -6.58
N LEU A 124 12.62 -6.88 -7.25
CA LEU A 124 13.34 -8.11 -7.56
C LEU A 124 14.36 -7.75 -8.66
N ILE A 125 15.59 -7.48 -8.27
CA ILE A 125 16.70 -7.46 -9.21
C ILE A 125 16.84 -8.91 -9.67
N ALA A 126 16.33 -9.22 -10.84
CA ALA A 126 16.76 -10.41 -11.55
C ALA A 126 18.27 -10.23 -11.74
N GLN A 127 19.07 -10.96 -10.96
CA GLN A 127 20.48 -11.10 -11.28
C GLN A 127 20.52 -11.74 -12.68
N GLN A 128 20.70 -10.90 -13.68
CA GLN A 128 21.23 -11.39 -14.96
C GLN A 128 22.62 -11.91 -14.65
N THR A 129 22.67 -13.19 -14.42
CA THR A 129 23.93 -13.91 -14.58
C THR A 129 24.25 -13.89 -16.05
N ASP A 130 25.04 -12.89 -16.46
CA ASP A 130 25.78 -12.98 -17.71
C ASP A 130 26.70 -14.20 -17.62
N GLN A 131 26.34 -15.26 -18.38
CA GLN A 131 27.22 -16.31 -18.79
C GLN A 131 27.38 -16.25 -20.31
#